data_faa9b7a2fad6fea8419744006bd11b38
#
_entry.id   faa9b7a2fad6fea8419744006bd11b38
#
_cell.length_a   1.000
_cell.length_b   1.000
_cell.length_c   1.000
_cell.angle_alpha   90.00
_cell.angle_beta   90.00
_cell.angle_gamma   90.00
#
_symmetry.space_group_name_H-M   'P 1'
#
loop_
_entity.id
_entity.type
_entity.pdbx_description
1 polymer ?
#
loop_
_entity_poly.entity_id
_entity_poly.type
_entity_poly.pdbx_seq_one_letter_code
_entity_poly.pdbx_strand_id
1 'polypeptide(L)'
;MVLPTAWGKSWLTAYVARSIADDDKLLVVQPTKELLEQNYEKYMSLCGDIADAGVFSASFRKKDIRKITYATIGSIKSLGSTFREYGFTKMLIDEAHLYPRKEESMIGAFLAESGIEHVLGITATPLKLETVSSQKLIAKKDQNGNPVIKNGRPVMVKVYDGYSKLVMLTNPSNDGTFFKDILHVSQVGEITRLGYWSPLRYDIQRFEKKHLELNSSGSEFSEKSEKTSYEQNNVHERIKAALDYYRERRHCLVFVPSVEEAELLASEYPGSRCVSGKTPKKERDEIIRSFKAGLIRVVFNVQVLSTGFDYTGIDCIILGSSTASIARYYQILGRGVRVDPGKKDCLVVDFGGNVKRFGHIENIYFEESDIWRMYGEGDALLSGIPIECLGCYRRTDVVRMQRRGGMRDLELTFGKYKGWAVSDVPLAYLRWLLKRSCDDDRVGERESELSDRIRFALENDIRDTTHELPLMVMPSGIHQEKLLSEIPRNYLFWLYRNTKWTVMNDSLKRGIELALGVDRLF
;
A
#
# COMPACT_ATOMS: atom_id res chain seq x y z
N MET A 1 -1.68 18.09 -2.92
CA MET A 1 -2.91 17.59 -3.58
C MET A 1 -2.87 16.07 -3.66
N VAL A 2 -3.97 15.42 -3.33
CA VAL A 2 -4.11 13.96 -3.40
C VAL A 2 -4.97 13.62 -4.62
N LEU A 3 -4.34 13.02 -5.61
CA LEU A 3 -4.96 12.74 -6.90
C LEU A 3 -4.72 11.27 -7.27
N PRO A 4 -5.76 10.47 -7.45
CA PRO A 4 -5.63 9.06 -7.82
C PRO A 4 -4.79 8.81 -9.07
N THR A 5 -4.32 7.58 -9.24
CA THR A 5 -3.67 7.18 -10.50
C THR A 5 -4.66 7.33 -11.65
N ALA A 6 -4.17 7.63 -12.84
CA ALA A 6 -4.99 7.91 -14.03
C ALA A 6 -5.93 9.14 -13.96
N TRP A 7 -5.82 9.97 -12.93
CA TRP A 7 -6.58 11.22 -12.80
C TRP A 7 -6.19 12.29 -13.84
N GLY A 8 -5.02 12.17 -14.44
CA GLY A 8 -4.51 13.17 -15.39
C GLY A 8 -3.50 14.15 -14.75
N LYS A 9 -2.74 13.70 -13.72
CA LYS A 9 -1.71 14.51 -13.03
C LYS A 9 -0.77 15.25 -13.98
N SER A 10 -0.35 14.62 -15.08
CA SER A 10 0.52 15.26 -16.07
C SER A 10 -0.12 16.46 -16.76
N TRP A 11 -1.42 16.40 -17.03
CA TRP A 11 -2.18 17.54 -17.56
C TRP A 11 -2.31 18.65 -16.52
N LEU A 12 -2.63 18.29 -15.28
CA LEU A 12 -2.70 19.28 -14.18
C LEU A 12 -1.36 19.99 -14.02
N THR A 13 -0.25 19.26 -13.99
CA THR A 13 1.11 19.83 -13.94
C THR A 13 1.34 20.83 -15.07
N ALA A 14 0.94 20.50 -16.31
CA ALA A 14 1.06 21.37 -17.45
C ALA A 14 0.15 22.63 -17.33
N TYR A 15 -1.09 22.48 -16.83
CA TYR A 15 -1.99 23.61 -16.57
C TYR A 15 -1.46 24.54 -15.48
N VAL A 16 -0.98 23.99 -14.36
CA VAL A 16 -0.35 24.79 -13.30
C VAL A 16 0.83 25.56 -13.86
N ALA A 17 1.71 24.91 -14.61
CA ALA A 17 2.88 25.54 -15.23
C ALA A 17 2.46 26.68 -16.18
N ARG A 18 1.42 26.46 -17.00
CA ARG A 18 0.88 27.48 -17.92
C ARG A 18 0.26 28.68 -17.19
N SER A 19 -0.30 28.43 -16.00
CA SER A 19 -1.04 29.45 -15.23
C SER A 19 -0.14 30.32 -14.33
N ILE A 20 1.18 30.11 -14.35
CA ILE A 20 2.13 30.90 -13.57
C ILE A 20 2.17 32.33 -14.11
N ALA A 21 2.08 33.32 -13.21
CA ALA A 21 2.16 34.73 -13.55
C ALA A 21 3.48 35.07 -14.29
N ASP A 22 3.48 36.17 -15.06
CA ASP A 22 4.62 36.49 -15.93
C ASP A 22 5.91 36.74 -15.17
N ASP A 23 5.84 37.28 -13.98
CA ASP A 23 6.99 37.58 -13.13
C ASP A 23 7.43 36.41 -12.25
N ASP A 24 6.66 35.33 -12.21
CA ASP A 24 6.94 34.14 -11.41
C ASP A 24 7.72 33.07 -12.19
N LYS A 25 8.50 32.27 -11.46
CA LYS A 25 9.19 31.09 -11.99
C LYS A 25 8.82 29.83 -11.22
N LEU A 26 8.59 28.75 -11.96
CA LEU A 26 8.18 27.46 -11.42
C LEU A 26 9.22 26.38 -11.67
N LEU A 27 9.69 25.74 -10.61
CA LEU A 27 10.48 24.52 -10.69
C LEU A 27 9.58 23.30 -10.55
N VAL A 28 9.54 22.43 -11.57
CA VAL A 28 8.78 21.18 -11.59
C VAL A 28 9.72 20.02 -11.35
N VAL A 29 9.62 19.39 -10.17
CA VAL A 29 10.49 18.29 -9.77
C VAL A 29 9.81 16.95 -10.04
N GLN A 30 10.52 16.10 -10.78
CA GLN A 30 10.08 14.76 -11.17
C GLN A 30 11.00 13.68 -10.57
N PRO A 31 10.45 12.52 -10.16
CA PRO A 31 11.25 11.47 -9.53
C PRO A 31 12.14 10.72 -10.52
N THR A 32 11.70 10.58 -11.78
CA THR A 32 12.43 9.81 -12.80
C THR A 32 12.56 10.60 -14.10
N LYS A 33 13.49 10.14 -14.95
CA LYS A 33 13.71 10.70 -16.27
C LYS A 33 12.48 10.56 -17.15
N GLU A 34 11.84 9.40 -17.12
CA GLU A 34 10.70 9.07 -17.96
C GLU A 34 9.48 9.96 -17.62
N LEU A 35 9.21 10.19 -16.33
CA LEU A 35 8.16 11.10 -15.89
C LEU A 35 8.48 12.55 -16.24
N LEU A 36 9.74 12.94 -16.14
CA LEU A 36 10.19 14.27 -16.54
C LEU A 36 9.91 14.50 -18.04
N GLU A 37 10.33 13.58 -18.90
CA GLU A 37 10.11 13.64 -20.35
C GLU A 37 8.62 13.73 -20.67
N GLN A 38 7.82 12.83 -20.09
CA GLN A 38 6.38 12.80 -20.29
C GLN A 38 5.69 14.10 -19.88
N ASN A 39 6.01 14.66 -18.71
CA ASN A 39 5.38 15.87 -18.20
C ASN A 39 5.85 17.12 -18.97
N TYR A 40 7.11 17.16 -19.35
CA TYR A 40 7.66 18.21 -20.22
C TYR A 40 6.97 18.22 -21.60
N GLU A 41 6.84 17.06 -22.25
CA GLU A 41 6.14 16.91 -23.53
C GLU A 41 4.67 17.33 -23.44
N LYS A 42 3.99 17.00 -22.33
CA LYS A 42 2.60 17.45 -22.10
C LYS A 42 2.50 18.97 -22.02
N TYR A 43 3.42 19.62 -21.30
CA TYR A 43 3.48 21.08 -21.25
C TYR A 43 3.72 21.70 -22.63
N MET A 44 4.71 21.19 -23.37
CA MET A 44 5.01 21.64 -24.73
C MET A 44 3.81 21.45 -25.67
N SER A 45 3.12 20.33 -25.58
CA SER A 45 1.91 20.06 -26.36
C SER A 45 0.74 21.01 -25.99
N LEU A 46 0.63 21.45 -24.74
CA LEU A 46 -0.41 22.37 -24.29
C LEU A 46 -0.13 23.84 -24.70
N CYS A 47 1.12 24.25 -24.63
CA CYS A 47 1.53 25.64 -24.80
C CYS A 47 2.00 25.96 -26.24
N GLY A 48 2.46 24.98 -27.01
CA GLY A 48 2.95 25.20 -28.37
C GLY A 48 4.08 26.23 -28.42
N ASP A 49 4.00 27.19 -29.34
CA ASP A 49 5.01 28.22 -29.58
C ASP A 49 5.20 29.22 -28.43
N ILE A 50 4.25 29.30 -27.49
CA ILE A 50 4.35 30.17 -26.31
C ILE A 50 5.02 29.49 -25.11
N ALA A 51 5.49 28.25 -25.28
CA ALA A 51 6.12 27.50 -24.21
C ALA A 51 7.49 28.09 -23.84
N ASP A 52 7.62 28.55 -22.58
CA ASP A 52 8.92 28.95 -22.00
C ASP A 52 9.33 27.95 -20.93
N ALA A 53 9.79 26.78 -21.38
CA ALA A 53 10.22 25.71 -20.51
C ALA A 53 11.59 25.15 -20.86
N GLY A 54 12.37 24.90 -19.80
CA GLY A 54 13.69 24.26 -19.88
C GLY A 54 13.71 22.91 -19.16
N VAL A 55 14.73 22.12 -19.47
CA VAL A 55 15.02 20.85 -18.79
C VAL A 55 16.38 20.92 -18.11
N PHE A 56 16.39 20.65 -16.80
CA PHE A 56 17.61 20.55 -16.01
C PHE A 56 17.79 19.13 -15.47
N SER A 57 18.50 18.30 -16.22
CA SER A 57 18.68 16.89 -15.86
C SER A 57 19.99 16.33 -16.40
N ALA A 58 20.78 15.72 -15.52
CA ALA A 58 22.01 15.02 -15.87
C ALA A 58 21.75 13.85 -16.84
N SER A 59 20.64 13.15 -16.69
CA SER A 59 20.23 12.03 -17.55
C SER A 59 19.93 12.45 -18.99
N PHE A 60 19.50 13.70 -19.21
CA PHE A 60 19.32 14.29 -20.54
C PHE A 60 20.54 15.06 -21.04
N ARG A 61 21.56 15.25 -20.20
CA ARG A 61 22.70 16.12 -20.47
C ARG A 61 22.26 17.56 -20.83
N LYS A 62 21.14 18.01 -20.26
CA LYS A 62 20.58 19.36 -20.44
C LYS A 62 20.65 20.12 -19.12
N LYS A 63 21.01 21.40 -19.21
CA LYS A 63 21.11 22.36 -18.10
C LYS A 63 20.42 23.67 -18.50
N ASP A 64 19.21 23.58 -19.04
CA ASP A 64 18.45 24.73 -19.52
C ASP A 64 17.49 25.20 -18.42
N ILE A 65 17.74 26.41 -17.89
CA ILE A 65 16.92 27.06 -16.86
C ILE A 65 16.06 28.13 -17.56
N ARG A 66 14.74 27.98 -17.45
CA ARG A 66 13.74 28.86 -18.03
C ARG A 66 12.70 29.23 -16.99
N LYS A 67 11.70 30.07 -17.37
CA LYS A 67 10.55 30.43 -16.53
C LYS A 67 9.92 29.19 -15.88
N ILE A 68 9.69 28.14 -16.67
CA ILE A 68 9.28 26.82 -16.20
C ILE A 68 10.45 25.86 -16.37
N THR A 69 10.95 25.29 -15.28
CA THR A 69 12.10 24.37 -15.36
C THR A 69 11.73 23.00 -14.82
N TYR A 70 11.80 21.99 -15.68
CA TYR A 70 11.59 20.58 -15.31
C TYR A 70 12.92 19.96 -14.89
N ALA A 71 12.99 19.40 -13.69
CA ALA A 71 14.22 18.85 -13.14
C ALA A 71 14.00 17.55 -12.37
N THR A 72 15.07 16.76 -12.19
CA THR A 72 15.12 15.69 -11.20
C THR A 72 15.89 16.18 -9.98
N ILE A 73 15.47 15.83 -8.76
CA ILE A 73 16.11 16.32 -7.53
C ILE A 73 17.61 15.99 -7.48
N GLY A 74 18.00 14.80 -7.96
CA GLY A 74 19.41 14.41 -8.04
C GLY A 74 20.28 15.33 -8.89
N SER A 75 19.70 16.04 -9.87
CA SER A 75 20.39 16.97 -10.76
C SER A 75 20.54 18.39 -10.19
N ILE A 76 19.67 18.78 -9.25
CA ILE A 76 19.59 20.15 -8.72
C ILE A 76 19.96 20.26 -7.23
N LYS A 77 20.12 19.15 -6.51
CA LYS A 77 20.25 19.08 -5.04
C LYS A 77 21.28 20.02 -4.41
N SER A 78 22.33 20.39 -5.13
CA SER A 78 23.41 21.28 -4.69
C SER A 78 23.40 22.65 -5.38
N LEU A 79 22.28 23.04 -5.99
CA LEU A 79 22.13 24.24 -6.79
C LEU A 79 21.06 25.19 -6.24
N GLY A 80 20.73 25.09 -4.95
CA GLY A 80 19.70 25.91 -4.32
C GLY A 80 19.97 27.41 -4.50
N SER A 81 21.19 27.86 -4.22
CA SER A 81 21.64 29.24 -4.43
C SER A 81 21.49 29.71 -5.88
N THR A 82 21.82 28.86 -6.85
CA THR A 82 21.63 29.16 -8.27
C THR A 82 20.16 29.42 -8.60
N PHE A 83 19.26 28.54 -8.15
CA PHE A 83 17.82 28.72 -8.40
C PHE A 83 17.27 29.98 -7.69
N ARG A 84 17.82 30.35 -6.52
CA ARG A 84 17.51 31.61 -5.84
C ARG A 84 17.92 32.81 -6.70
N GLU A 85 19.13 32.82 -7.23
CA GLU A 85 19.65 33.89 -8.10
C GLU A 85 18.80 34.05 -9.37
N TYR A 86 18.29 32.92 -9.92
CA TYR A 86 17.34 32.95 -11.03
C TYR A 86 15.93 33.40 -10.64
N GLY A 87 15.64 33.58 -9.35
CA GLY A 87 14.35 34.10 -8.85
C GLY A 87 13.22 33.07 -8.81
N PHE A 88 13.52 31.79 -8.57
CA PHE A 88 12.48 30.77 -8.37
C PHE A 88 11.88 30.92 -6.98
N THR A 89 10.54 31.07 -6.91
CA THR A 89 9.76 31.18 -5.67
C THR A 89 8.77 30.04 -5.50
N LYS A 90 8.48 29.27 -6.55
CA LYS A 90 7.47 28.21 -6.59
C LYS A 90 8.06 26.88 -7.04
N MET A 91 7.63 25.81 -6.39
CA MET A 91 8.00 24.43 -6.75
C MET A 91 6.77 23.53 -6.80
N LEU A 92 6.68 22.71 -7.83
CA LEU A 92 5.74 21.62 -7.94
C LEU A 92 6.50 20.29 -7.87
N ILE A 93 6.11 19.40 -6.98
CA ILE A 93 6.73 18.09 -6.77
C ILE A 93 5.74 17.00 -7.16
N ASP A 94 6.06 16.24 -8.18
CA ASP A 94 5.29 15.05 -8.56
C ASP A 94 5.75 13.84 -7.73
N GLU A 95 4.83 12.91 -7.46
CA GLU A 95 5.02 11.76 -6.56
C GLU A 95 5.63 12.18 -5.21
N ALA A 96 5.02 13.17 -4.59
CA ALA A 96 5.51 13.82 -3.36
C ALA A 96 5.83 12.85 -2.20
N HIS A 97 5.19 11.66 -2.19
CA HIS A 97 5.44 10.61 -1.21
C HIS A 97 6.85 9.99 -1.28
N LEU A 98 7.56 10.15 -2.41
CA LEU A 98 8.94 9.65 -2.57
C LEU A 98 9.99 10.55 -1.90
N TYR A 99 9.61 11.76 -1.48
CA TYR A 99 10.55 12.72 -0.92
C TYR A 99 10.51 12.71 0.61
N PRO A 100 11.66 12.51 1.27
CA PRO A 100 11.74 12.52 2.73
C PRO A 100 11.33 13.88 3.31
N ARG A 101 10.73 13.87 4.47
CA ARG A 101 10.23 15.06 5.17
C ARG A 101 11.30 15.87 5.87
N LYS A 102 12.51 15.31 6.08
CA LYS A 102 13.56 15.91 6.90
C LYS A 102 14.26 17.03 6.16
N GLU A 103 14.57 18.11 6.85
CA GLU A 103 15.39 19.21 6.36
C GLU A 103 16.75 18.75 5.83
N GLU A 104 17.32 17.69 6.43
CA GLU A 104 18.58 17.06 6.03
C GLU A 104 18.45 16.24 4.71
N SER A 105 17.25 16.08 4.18
CA SER A 105 17.05 15.40 2.90
C SER A 105 17.54 16.26 1.73
N MET A 106 17.83 15.62 0.58
CA MET A 106 18.26 16.34 -0.64
C MET A 106 17.31 17.48 -1.02
N ILE A 107 16.00 17.28 -0.85
CA ILE A 107 15.00 18.29 -1.18
C ILE A 107 14.88 19.34 -0.08
N GLY A 108 14.99 18.96 1.19
CA GLY A 108 14.99 19.89 2.32
C GLY A 108 16.18 20.83 2.26
N ALA A 109 17.39 20.31 2.05
CA ALA A 109 18.60 21.13 1.87
C ALA A 109 18.46 22.06 0.66
N PHE A 110 17.95 21.57 -0.47
CA PHE A 110 17.70 22.40 -1.64
C PHE A 110 16.70 23.54 -1.33
N LEU A 111 15.59 23.25 -0.66
CA LEU A 111 14.58 24.27 -0.28
C LEU A 111 15.17 25.33 0.64
N ALA A 112 15.97 24.93 1.64
CA ALA A 112 16.62 25.86 2.56
C ALA A 112 17.57 26.85 1.83
N GLU A 113 18.29 26.39 0.79
CA GLU A 113 19.18 27.21 0.00
C GLU A 113 18.47 28.03 -1.08
N SER A 114 17.43 27.48 -1.71
CA SER A 114 16.77 28.09 -2.88
C SER A 114 15.89 29.29 -2.55
N GLY A 115 15.42 29.39 -1.30
CA GLY A 115 14.46 30.42 -0.91
C GLY A 115 13.07 30.26 -1.54
N ILE A 116 12.74 29.05 -2.02
CA ILE A 116 11.42 28.74 -2.54
C ILE A 116 10.43 28.67 -1.39
N GLU A 117 9.40 29.52 -1.44
CA GLU A 117 8.40 29.68 -0.37
C GLU A 117 7.15 28.83 -0.58
N HIS A 118 6.78 28.58 -1.85
CA HIS A 118 5.56 27.88 -2.20
C HIS A 118 5.86 26.50 -2.81
N VAL A 119 5.51 25.44 -2.09
CA VAL A 119 5.72 24.06 -2.53
C VAL A 119 4.39 23.34 -2.65
N LEU A 120 4.05 22.92 -3.87
CA LEU A 120 2.89 22.09 -4.16
C LEU A 120 3.31 20.64 -4.44
N GLY A 121 2.94 19.72 -3.56
CA GLY A 121 3.13 18.28 -3.77
C GLY A 121 1.91 17.63 -4.41
N ILE A 122 2.12 16.79 -5.40
CA ILE A 122 1.07 15.97 -6.04
C ILE A 122 1.41 14.51 -5.82
N THR A 123 0.44 13.71 -5.34
CA THR A 123 0.60 12.27 -5.15
C THR A 123 -0.75 11.56 -5.09
N ALA A 124 -0.79 10.28 -5.40
CA ALA A 124 -1.96 9.43 -5.18
C ALA A 124 -2.01 8.87 -3.74
N THR A 125 -0.86 8.76 -3.09
CA THR A 125 -0.70 8.16 -1.76
C THR A 125 0.12 9.10 -0.88
N PRO A 126 -0.52 10.05 -0.17
CA PRO A 126 0.16 11.04 0.66
C PRO A 126 0.68 10.45 1.97
N LEU A 127 1.20 9.23 1.89
CA LEU A 127 1.66 8.43 3.02
C LEU A 127 3.14 8.10 2.91
N LYS A 128 3.76 7.98 4.04
CA LYS A 128 5.10 7.45 4.19
C LYS A 128 5.11 6.40 5.29
N LEU A 129 5.89 5.34 5.06
CA LEU A 129 6.20 4.39 6.11
C LEU A 129 7.21 5.01 7.06
N GLU A 130 6.91 5.00 8.36
CA GLU A 130 7.76 5.48 9.43
C GLU A 130 8.01 4.34 10.41
N THR A 131 9.28 4.10 10.73
CA THR A 131 9.65 3.13 11.76
C THR A 131 9.78 3.86 13.09
N VAL A 132 8.95 3.48 14.04
CA VAL A 132 9.04 3.93 15.43
C VAL A 132 9.90 2.93 16.17
N SER A 133 11.11 3.33 16.58
CA SER A 133 12.02 2.50 17.36
C SER A 133 12.00 2.93 18.82
N SER A 134 11.80 2.00 19.72
CA SER A 134 12.06 2.17 21.15
C SER A 134 13.26 1.31 21.57
N GLN A 135 14.14 1.88 22.38
CA GLN A 135 15.21 1.10 23.00
C GLN A 135 14.73 0.58 24.35
N LYS A 136 14.73 -0.73 24.53
CA LYS A 136 14.46 -1.35 25.82
C LYS A 136 15.71 -2.06 26.31
N LEU A 137 16.00 -1.93 27.62
CA LEU A 137 16.99 -2.73 28.29
C LEU A 137 16.31 -4.03 28.76
N ILE A 138 16.72 -5.16 28.22
CA ILE A 138 16.23 -6.47 28.65
C ILE A 138 17.40 -7.29 29.22
N ALA A 139 17.11 -8.19 30.15
CA ALA A 139 18.10 -9.13 30.62
C ALA A 139 18.53 -10.06 29.48
N LYS A 140 19.83 -10.13 29.18
CA LYS A 140 20.41 -11.09 28.24
C LYS A 140 20.06 -12.49 28.72
N LYS A 141 19.52 -13.33 27.82
CA LYS A 141 19.20 -14.72 28.10
C LYS A 141 20.25 -15.64 27.48
N ASP A 142 20.54 -16.75 28.16
CA ASP A 142 21.35 -17.85 27.62
C ASP A 142 20.54 -18.71 26.62
N GLN A 143 21.16 -19.78 26.10
CA GLN A 143 20.54 -20.71 25.17
C GLN A 143 19.32 -21.46 25.77
N ASN A 144 19.19 -21.50 27.09
CA ASN A 144 18.11 -22.15 27.82
C ASN A 144 17.02 -21.16 28.25
N GLY A 145 17.15 -19.87 27.86
CA GLY A 145 16.17 -18.83 28.18
C GLY A 145 16.35 -18.18 29.57
N ASN A 146 17.38 -18.55 30.35
CA ASN A 146 17.66 -18.01 31.67
C ASN A 146 18.45 -16.69 31.58
N PRO A 147 18.24 -15.73 32.50
CA PRO A 147 19.01 -14.48 32.50
C PRO A 147 20.49 -14.77 32.78
N VAL A 148 21.36 -14.22 31.94
CA VAL A 148 22.81 -14.25 32.16
C VAL A 148 23.15 -13.32 33.31
N ILE A 149 23.68 -13.87 34.41
CA ILE A 149 24.09 -13.12 35.61
C ILE A 149 25.60 -12.86 35.57
N LYS A 150 26.02 -11.63 35.77
CA LYS A 150 27.41 -11.24 35.94
C LYS A 150 27.53 -10.37 37.21
N ASN A 151 28.42 -10.75 38.12
CA ASN A 151 28.60 -10.07 39.43
C ASN A 151 27.28 -9.93 40.22
N GLY A 152 26.44 -10.99 40.23
CA GLY A 152 25.17 -11.02 40.99
C GLY A 152 24.04 -10.18 40.37
N ARG A 153 24.23 -9.59 39.16
CA ARG A 153 23.23 -8.79 38.47
C ARG A 153 23.01 -9.32 37.06
N PRO A 154 21.77 -9.24 36.54
CA PRO A 154 21.50 -9.62 35.16
C PRO A 154 22.23 -8.67 34.18
N VAL A 155 22.88 -9.27 33.19
CA VAL A 155 23.49 -8.52 32.08
C VAL A 155 22.38 -7.94 31.23
N MET A 156 22.27 -6.62 31.19
CA MET A 156 21.27 -5.92 30.38
C MET A 156 21.82 -5.68 28.98
N VAL A 157 21.01 -5.97 27.98
CA VAL A 157 21.28 -5.66 26.55
C VAL A 157 20.21 -4.71 26.03
N LYS A 158 20.63 -3.76 25.20
CA LYS A 158 19.69 -2.90 24.47
C LYS A 158 19.06 -3.73 23.37
N VAL A 159 17.75 -3.86 23.40
CA VAL A 159 16.97 -4.45 22.30
C VAL A 159 16.17 -3.32 21.67
N TYR A 160 16.27 -3.23 20.38
CA TYR A 160 15.42 -2.33 19.61
C TYR A 160 14.08 -3.04 19.41
N ASP A 161 13.03 -2.47 19.99
CA ASP A 161 11.65 -2.87 19.78
C ASP A 161 11.03 -1.78 18.89
N GLY A 162 10.70 -2.11 17.67
CA GLY A 162 10.22 -1.13 16.71
C GLY A 162 9.02 -1.69 15.93
N TYR A 163 8.14 -0.81 15.54
CA TYR A 163 7.08 -1.11 14.60
C TYR A 163 7.06 -0.06 13.48
N SER A 164 6.55 -0.42 12.33
CA SER A 164 6.37 0.50 11.22
C SER A 164 4.90 0.88 11.06
N LYS A 165 4.64 2.15 10.81
CA LYS A 165 3.30 2.70 10.58
C LYS A 165 3.27 3.57 9.34
N LEU A 166 2.11 3.63 8.69
CA LEU A 166 1.85 4.56 7.60
C LEU A 166 1.47 5.92 8.18
N VAL A 167 2.16 6.97 7.81
CA VAL A 167 1.97 8.32 8.34
C VAL A 167 1.67 9.29 7.19
N MET A 168 0.67 10.15 7.39
CA MET A 168 0.35 11.21 6.41
C MET A 168 1.53 12.17 6.25
N LEU A 169 1.77 12.63 5.03
CA LEU A 169 2.84 13.61 4.73
C LEU A 169 2.65 14.95 5.44
N THR A 170 1.42 15.28 5.80
CA THR A 170 1.02 16.52 6.46
C THR A 170 0.83 16.37 7.98
N ASN A 171 1.24 15.26 8.58
CA ASN A 171 1.03 15.05 10.01
C ASN A 171 1.85 16.07 10.84
N PRO A 172 1.20 16.93 11.64
CA PRO A 172 1.85 17.99 12.40
C PRO A 172 2.74 17.50 13.55
N SER A 173 2.56 16.26 14.01
CA SER A 173 3.41 15.69 15.08
C SER A 173 4.82 15.32 14.60
N ASN A 174 5.13 15.49 13.33
CA ASN A 174 6.45 15.24 12.76
C ASN A 174 7.20 16.55 12.52
N ASP A 175 8.16 16.85 13.37
CA ASP A 175 9.10 17.93 13.16
C ASP A 175 9.81 17.78 11.79
N GLY A 176 9.87 18.87 11.01
CA GLY A 176 10.60 18.94 9.75
C GLY A 176 9.80 18.59 8.47
N THR A 177 8.47 18.46 8.52
CA THR A 177 7.68 18.35 7.29
C THR A 177 7.49 19.70 6.61
N PHE A 178 7.79 19.79 5.30
CA PHE A 178 7.53 20.99 4.52
C PHE A 178 6.12 21.03 3.89
N PHE A 179 5.40 19.91 3.85
CA PHE A 179 3.97 19.89 3.50
C PHE A 179 3.13 20.18 4.73
N LYS A 180 2.41 21.31 4.71
CA LYS A 180 1.63 21.80 5.87
C LYS A 180 0.21 21.25 5.89
N ASP A 181 -0.41 21.09 4.71
CA ASP A 181 -1.81 20.72 4.58
C ASP A 181 -2.11 20.04 3.25
N ILE A 182 -3.33 19.49 3.11
CA ILE A 182 -3.85 18.91 1.89
C ILE A 182 -4.83 19.90 1.24
N LEU A 183 -4.37 20.57 0.20
CA LEU A 183 -5.15 21.56 -0.52
C LEU A 183 -6.40 20.98 -1.23
N HIS A 184 -6.31 19.74 -1.71
CA HIS A 184 -7.39 19.09 -2.45
C HIS A 184 -7.22 17.57 -2.43
N VAL A 185 -8.35 16.86 -2.33
CA VAL A 185 -8.43 15.40 -2.47
C VAL A 185 -9.48 15.08 -3.52
N SER A 186 -9.08 14.37 -4.56
CA SER A 186 -10.03 13.67 -5.44
C SER A 186 -10.21 12.25 -4.93
N GLN A 187 -11.43 11.93 -4.51
CA GLN A 187 -11.74 10.60 -3.97
C GLN A 187 -11.81 9.55 -5.09
N VAL A 188 -11.27 8.37 -4.83
CA VAL A 188 -11.28 7.25 -5.81
C VAL A 188 -12.72 6.87 -6.19
N GLY A 189 -13.62 6.78 -5.22
CA GLY A 189 -15.02 6.44 -5.46
C GLY A 189 -15.73 7.43 -6.41
N GLU A 190 -15.34 8.72 -6.39
CA GLU A 190 -15.88 9.71 -7.30
C GLU A 190 -15.44 9.48 -8.74
N ILE A 191 -14.14 9.32 -8.98
CA ILE A 191 -13.60 9.11 -10.32
C ILE A 191 -14.04 7.76 -10.92
N THR A 192 -14.24 6.74 -10.09
CA THR A 192 -14.79 5.44 -10.49
C THR A 192 -16.25 5.59 -10.94
N ARG A 193 -17.07 6.31 -10.15
CA ARG A 193 -18.48 6.58 -10.50
C ARG A 193 -18.62 7.39 -11.79
N LEU A 194 -17.67 8.30 -12.05
CA LEU A 194 -17.63 9.10 -13.29
C LEU A 194 -17.09 8.32 -14.50
N GLY A 195 -16.71 7.05 -14.33
CA GLY A 195 -16.23 6.20 -15.41
C GLY A 195 -14.80 6.47 -15.87
N TYR A 196 -14.01 7.23 -15.10
CA TYR A 196 -12.59 7.47 -15.38
C TYR A 196 -11.67 6.32 -15.01
N TRP A 197 -12.20 5.31 -14.28
CA TRP A 197 -11.51 4.07 -13.97
C TRP A 197 -12.24 2.87 -14.60
N SER A 198 -11.46 1.98 -15.19
CA SER A 198 -11.91 0.62 -15.52
C SER A 198 -12.18 -0.15 -14.23
N PRO A 199 -13.28 -0.91 -14.13
CA PRO A 199 -13.55 -1.75 -12.97
C PRO A 199 -12.42 -2.75 -12.72
N LEU A 200 -12.07 -2.97 -11.44
CA LEU A 200 -11.21 -4.06 -11.04
C LEU A 200 -12.04 -5.26 -10.60
N ARG A 201 -11.62 -6.45 -11.01
CA ARG A 201 -12.15 -7.73 -10.53
C ARG A 201 -11.06 -8.45 -9.78
N TYR A 202 -11.34 -8.88 -8.56
CA TYR A 202 -10.35 -9.52 -7.70
C TYR A 202 -10.58 -11.02 -7.64
N ASP A 203 -9.48 -11.77 -7.79
CA ASP A 203 -9.34 -13.19 -7.45
C ASP A 203 -8.28 -13.29 -6.36
N ILE A 204 -8.75 -13.35 -5.10
CA ILE A 204 -7.89 -13.33 -3.93
C ILE A 204 -7.57 -14.76 -3.55
N GLN A 205 -6.31 -15.11 -3.68
CA GLN A 205 -5.82 -16.45 -3.49
C GLN A 205 -5.41 -16.72 -2.03
N ARG A 206 -5.47 -17.98 -1.61
CA ARG A 206 -4.98 -18.38 -0.28
C ARG A 206 -3.51 -17.99 -0.13
N PHE A 207 -3.19 -17.37 0.99
CA PHE A 207 -1.84 -16.90 1.32
C PHE A 207 -1.54 -17.10 2.81
N GLU A 208 -0.41 -17.73 3.13
CA GLU A 208 0.08 -17.90 4.50
C GLU A 208 1.19 -16.90 4.81
N LYS A 209 0.93 -15.99 5.77
CA LYS A 209 1.81 -14.86 6.14
C LYS A 209 3.02 -15.26 7.00
N LYS A 210 3.17 -16.52 7.42
CA LYS A 210 4.07 -16.97 8.52
C LYS A 210 5.52 -16.49 8.43
N HIS A 211 6.02 -16.17 7.24
CA HIS A 211 7.45 -15.91 7.00
C HIS A 211 7.77 -14.49 6.54
N LEU A 212 6.78 -13.61 6.43
CA LEU A 212 7.03 -12.24 6.02
C LEU A 212 7.58 -11.41 7.19
N GLU A 213 8.79 -10.89 7.02
CA GLU A 213 9.48 -10.01 7.96
C GLU A 213 9.87 -8.72 7.24
N LEU A 214 9.71 -7.58 7.92
CA LEU A 214 10.15 -6.30 7.39
C LEU A 214 11.69 -6.24 7.32
N ASN A 215 12.21 -5.52 6.35
CA ASN A 215 13.63 -5.21 6.24
C ASN A 215 14.09 -4.29 7.39
N SER A 216 15.38 -4.08 7.52
CA SER A 216 15.97 -3.27 8.60
C SER A 216 15.48 -1.82 8.64
N SER A 217 15.03 -1.26 7.51
CA SER A 217 14.43 0.08 7.43
C SER A 217 12.93 0.08 7.73
N GLY A 218 12.29 -1.08 7.87
CA GLY A 218 10.85 -1.21 8.07
C GLY A 218 9.99 -0.73 6.89
N SER A 219 10.61 -0.48 5.73
CA SER A 219 9.94 0.13 4.57
C SER A 219 9.33 -0.87 3.62
N GLU A 220 9.82 -2.11 3.63
CA GLU A 220 9.34 -3.20 2.77
C GLU A 220 9.68 -4.55 3.41
N PHE A 221 9.12 -5.64 2.92
CA PHE A 221 9.55 -6.98 3.35
C PHE A 221 10.99 -7.25 2.92
N SER A 222 11.70 -8.04 3.72
CA SER A 222 13.06 -8.46 3.36
C SER A 222 13.01 -9.44 2.19
N GLU A 223 13.92 -9.30 1.23
CA GLU A 223 13.99 -10.18 0.06
C GLU A 223 14.02 -11.67 0.43
N LYS A 224 14.76 -12.00 1.51
CA LYS A 224 14.82 -13.37 2.01
C LYS A 224 13.48 -13.88 2.49
N SER A 225 12.75 -13.07 3.28
CA SER A 225 11.44 -13.47 3.83
C SER A 225 10.39 -13.56 2.73
N GLU A 226 10.44 -12.65 1.76
CA GLU A 226 9.55 -12.65 0.61
C GLU A 226 9.76 -13.89 -0.26
N LYS A 227 11.02 -14.25 -0.57
CA LYS A 227 11.37 -15.45 -1.31
C LYS A 227 10.89 -16.72 -0.59
N THR A 228 11.17 -16.84 0.71
CA THR A 228 10.70 -17.99 1.51
C THR A 228 9.17 -18.09 1.51
N SER A 229 8.47 -16.97 1.66
CA SER A 229 7.00 -16.93 1.61
C SER A 229 6.46 -17.34 0.23
N TYR A 230 7.09 -16.86 -0.84
CA TYR A 230 6.75 -17.19 -2.23
C TYR A 230 6.85 -18.69 -2.49
N GLU A 231 7.98 -19.30 -2.12
CA GLU A 231 8.24 -20.75 -2.28
C GLU A 231 7.24 -21.59 -1.46
N GLN A 232 7.01 -21.25 -0.19
CA GLN A 232 6.12 -22.02 0.69
C GLN A 232 4.64 -21.91 0.31
N ASN A 233 4.24 -20.81 -0.31
CA ASN A 233 2.90 -20.66 -0.87
C ASN A 233 2.79 -21.26 -2.29
N ASN A 234 3.85 -21.89 -2.82
CA ASN A 234 3.91 -22.49 -4.16
C ASN A 234 3.42 -21.52 -5.26
N VAL A 235 3.83 -20.24 -5.15
CA VAL A 235 3.29 -19.15 -5.99
C VAL A 235 3.70 -19.34 -7.45
N HIS A 236 4.89 -19.87 -7.72
CA HIS A 236 5.39 -20.16 -9.07
C HIS A 236 4.39 -20.96 -9.91
N GLU A 237 4.03 -22.17 -9.45
CA GLU A 237 3.11 -23.05 -10.16
C GLU A 237 1.69 -22.48 -10.24
N ARG A 238 1.28 -21.78 -9.19
CA ARG A 238 -0.04 -21.14 -9.13
C ARG A 238 -0.18 -19.97 -10.10
N ILE A 239 0.90 -19.23 -10.38
CA ILE A 239 0.92 -18.19 -11.42
C ILE A 239 0.69 -18.83 -12.79
N LYS A 240 1.40 -19.92 -13.13
CA LYS A 240 1.22 -20.63 -14.40
C LYS A 240 -0.22 -21.13 -14.55
N ALA A 241 -0.74 -21.78 -13.52
CA ALA A 241 -2.12 -22.26 -13.51
C ALA A 241 -3.15 -21.12 -13.69
N ALA A 242 -2.93 -19.96 -13.05
CA ALA A 242 -3.81 -18.79 -13.22
C ALA A 242 -3.74 -18.21 -14.64
N LEU A 243 -2.54 -18.15 -15.24
CA LEU A 243 -2.37 -17.69 -16.61
C LEU A 243 -3.06 -18.60 -17.64
N ASP A 244 -3.10 -19.91 -17.37
CA ASP A 244 -3.80 -20.89 -18.21
C ASP A 244 -5.31 -20.84 -17.97
N TYR A 245 -5.75 -20.65 -16.72
CA TYR A 245 -7.17 -20.51 -16.39
C TYR A 245 -7.79 -19.25 -17.00
N TYR A 246 -7.07 -18.11 -16.95
CA TYR A 246 -7.49 -16.82 -17.48
C TYR A 246 -6.87 -16.51 -18.86
N ARG A 247 -6.81 -17.53 -19.73
CA ARG A 247 -6.20 -17.40 -21.08
C ARG A 247 -6.86 -16.39 -22.00
N GLU A 248 -8.09 -15.99 -21.71
CA GLU A 248 -8.82 -14.96 -22.45
C GLU A 248 -8.27 -13.54 -22.20
N ARG A 249 -7.50 -13.33 -21.13
CA ARG A 249 -6.84 -12.05 -20.82
C ARG A 249 -5.67 -11.82 -21.77
N ARG A 250 -5.62 -10.65 -22.38
CA ARG A 250 -4.70 -10.37 -23.50
C ARG A 250 -3.41 -9.69 -23.08
N HIS A 251 -3.46 -8.86 -22.02
CA HIS A 251 -2.32 -8.05 -21.58
C HIS A 251 -2.11 -8.24 -20.08
N CYS A 252 -1.37 -9.30 -19.75
CA CYS A 252 -1.11 -9.71 -18.37
C CYS A 252 0.23 -9.16 -17.87
N LEU A 253 0.21 -8.35 -16.81
CA LEU A 253 1.40 -7.97 -16.05
C LEU A 253 1.51 -8.82 -14.80
N VAL A 254 2.64 -9.53 -14.64
CA VAL A 254 2.91 -10.40 -13.49
C VAL A 254 4.04 -9.82 -12.67
N PHE A 255 3.79 -9.50 -11.42
CA PHE A 255 4.78 -8.96 -10.48
C PHE A 255 5.30 -10.07 -9.59
N VAL A 256 6.60 -10.32 -9.62
CA VAL A 256 7.28 -11.38 -8.85
C VAL A 256 8.41 -10.82 -7.99
N PRO A 257 8.88 -11.56 -6.95
CA PRO A 257 9.81 -11.02 -5.96
C PRO A 257 11.23 -10.81 -6.48
N SER A 258 11.70 -11.60 -7.45
CA SER A 258 13.08 -11.53 -7.91
C SER A 258 13.24 -11.63 -9.43
N VAL A 259 14.39 -11.19 -9.92
CA VAL A 259 14.72 -11.26 -11.35
C VAL A 259 14.87 -12.70 -11.80
N GLU A 260 15.50 -13.54 -10.98
CA GLU A 260 15.69 -14.98 -11.24
C GLU A 260 14.34 -15.66 -11.43
N GLU A 261 13.36 -15.34 -10.60
CA GLU A 261 12.00 -15.88 -10.69
C GLU A 261 11.28 -15.41 -11.96
N ALA A 262 11.43 -14.13 -12.31
CA ALA A 262 10.84 -13.58 -13.53
C ALA A 262 11.44 -14.23 -14.80
N GLU A 263 12.74 -14.45 -14.81
CA GLU A 263 13.45 -15.11 -15.91
C GLU A 263 13.05 -16.58 -16.02
N LEU A 264 12.94 -17.30 -14.89
CA LEU A 264 12.51 -18.68 -14.84
C LEU A 264 11.10 -18.85 -15.40
N LEU A 265 10.12 -18.07 -14.88
CA LEU A 265 8.75 -18.08 -15.39
C LEU A 265 8.68 -17.73 -16.89
N ALA A 266 9.46 -16.75 -17.35
CA ALA A 266 9.50 -16.39 -18.76
C ALA A 266 10.08 -17.51 -19.65
N SER A 267 10.99 -18.31 -19.14
CA SER A 267 11.55 -19.48 -19.86
C SER A 267 10.58 -20.66 -19.91
N GLU A 268 9.78 -20.84 -18.87
CA GLU A 268 8.82 -21.94 -18.76
C GLU A 268 7.46 -21.65 -19.40
N TYR A 269 7.08 -20.37 -19.53
CA TYR A 269 5.77 -19.96 -20.07
C TYR A 269 5.92 -19.42 -21.51
N PRO A 270 5.58 -20.21 -22.55
CA PRO A 270 5.82 -19.83 -23.94
C PRO A 270 5.10 -18.54 -24.34
N GLY A 271 5.75 -17.70 -25.14
CA GLY A 271 5.18 -16.45 -25.64
C GLY A 271 5.20 -15.30 -24.60
N SER A 272 5.79 -15.51 -23.45
CA SER A 272 6.02 -14.47 -22.45
C SER A 272 7.41 -13.81 -22.56
N ARG A 273 7.63 -12.73 -21.82
CA ARG A 273 8.93 -12.05 -21.67
C ARG A 273 9.13 -11.58 -20.24
N CYS A 274 10.39 -11.44 -19.85
CA CYS A 274 10.79 -10.83 -18.58
C CYS A 274 11.26 -9.38 -18.82
N VAL A 275 10.87 -8.46 -17.93
CA VAL A 275 11.39 -7.10 -17.86
C VAL A 275 11.86 -6.80 -16.43
N SER A 276 13.13 -6.45 -16.29
CA SER A 276 13.75 -6.13 -15.00
C SER A 276 14.64 -4.88 -15.12
N GLY A 277 15.21 -4.43 -14.00
CA GLY A 277 16.21 -3.36 -13.99
C GLY A 277 17.46 -3.69 -14.81
N LYS A 278 17.76 -4.98 -15.03
CA LYS A 278 18.89 -5.45 -15.83
C LYS A 278 18.60 -5.47 -17.35
N THR A 279 17.31 -5.40 -17.75
CA THR A 279 16.92 -5.44 -19.17
C THR A 279 17.38 -4.16 -19.90
N PRO A 280 18.21 -4.28 -20.96
CA PRO A 280 18.69 -3.14 -21.73
C PRO A 280 17.54 -2.30 -22.29
N LYS A 281 17.74 -0.97 -22.39
CA LYS A 281 16.67 -0.05 -22.81
C LYS A 281 16.04 -0.44 -24.15
N LYS A 282 16.86 -0.75 -25.17
CA LYS A 282 16.36 -1.15 -26.50
C LYS A 282 15.48 -2.39 -26.44
N GLU A 283 15.91 -3.40 -25.75
CA GLU A 283 15.18 -4.65 -25.57
C GLU A 283 13.88 -4.41 -24.78
N ARG A 284 13.93 -3.62 -23.71
CA ARG A 284 12.73 -3.22 -22.95
C ARG A 284 11.71 -2.51 -23.84
N ASP A 285 12.14 -1.54 -24.65
CA ASP A 285 11.29 -0.78 -25.55
C ASP A 285 10.65 -1.69 -26.60
N GLU A 286 11.37 -2.72 -27.06
CA GLU A 286 10.87 -3.71 -28.01
C GLU A 286 9.84 -4.65 -27.36
N ILE A 287 10.11 -5.17 -26.15
CA ILE A 287 9.17 -5.99 -25.38
C ILE A 287 7.88 -5.20 -25.14
N ILE A 288 8.00 -3.94 -24.73
CA ILE A 288 6.85 -3.07 -24.47
C ILE A 288 6.03 -2.82 -25.75
N ARG A 289 6.67 -2.57 -26.88
CA ARG A 289 5.97 -2.41 -28.17
C ARG A 289 5.22 -3.68 -28.57
N SER A 290 5.88 -4.83 -28.45
CA SER A 290 5.30 -6.13 -28.75
C SER A 290 4.14 -6.49 -27.82
N PHE A 291 4.25 -6.15 -26.54
CA PHE A 291 3.18 -6.31 -25.56
C PHE A 291 1.98 -5.42 -25.89
N LYS A 292 2.20 -4.13 -26.19
CA LYS A 292 1.13 -3.20 -26.61
C LYS A 292 0.44 -3.62 -27.91
N ALA A 293 1.19 -4.23 -28.82
CA ALA A 293 0.66 -4.76 -30.07
C ALA A 293 -0.07 -6.12 -29.93
N GLY A 294 -0.09 -6.70 -28.71
CA GLY A 294 -0.71 -8.01 -28.45
C GLY A 294 0.09 -9.20 -28.98
N LEU A 295 1.34 -9.00 -29.41
CA LEU A 295 2.24 -10.07 -29.85
C LEU A 295 2.84 -10.84 -28.67
N ILE A 296 2.91 -10.21 -27.51
CA ILE A 296 3.28 -10.80 -26.22
C ILE A 296 2.08 -10.65 -25.29
N ARG A 297 1.57 -11.75 -24.76
CA ARG A 297 0.43 -11.74 -23.84
C ARG A 297 0.83 -11.47 -22.39
N VAL A 298 1.98 -11.99 -21.97
CA VAL A 298 2.42 -11.99 -20.56
C VAL A 298 3.79 -11.35 -20.42
N VAL A 299 3.90 -10.39 -19.51
CA VAL A 299 5.17 -9.79 -19.12
C VAL A 299 5.38 -10.02 -17.63
N PHE A 300 6.41 -10.81 -17.30
CA PHE A 300 6.91 -10.94 -15.93
C PHE A 300 7.81 -9.76 -15.59
N ASN A 301 7.59 -9.16 -14.44
CA ASN A 301 8.22 -7.90 -14.10
C ASN A 301 8.65 -7.86 -12.63
N VAL A 302 9.83 -7.28 -12.41
CA VAL A 302 10.36 -6.99 -11.09
C VAL A 302 10.53 -5.48 -10.95
N GLN A 303 9.58 -4.83 -10.28
CA GLN A 303 9.55 -3.41 -9.90
C GLN A 303 9.58 -2.36 -11.04
N VAL A 304 10.05 -2.68 -12.24
CA VAL A 304 10.33 -1.70 -13.32
C VAL A 304 9.08 -1.09 -13.92
N LEU A 305 8.04 -1.89 -14.14
CA LEU A 305 6.79 -1.44 -14.77
C LEU A 305 5.76 -0.90 -13.75
N SER A 306 6.12 -0.80 -12.48
CA SER A 306 5.29 -0.18 -11.44
C SER A 306 5.23 1.35 -11.58
N THR A 307 6.28 1.99 -12.17
CA THR A 307 6.35 3.44 -12.39
C THR A 307 6.67 3.75 -13.86
N GLY A 308 6.15 4.86 -14.39
CA GLY A 308 6.48 5.35 -15.74
C GLY A 308 5.96 4.53 -16.93
N PHE A 309 5.34 3.37 -16.72
CA PHE A 309 4.76 2.57 -17.80
C PHE A 309 3.33 3.01 -18.10
N ASP A 310 3.11 3.58 -19.30
CA ASP A 310 1.80 4.06 -19.73
C ASP A 310 1.22 3.19 -20.83
N TYR A 311 0.21 2.36 -20.47
CA TYR A 311 -0.58 1.56 -21.40
C TYR A 311 -1.96 1.30 -20.81
N THR A 312 -3.02 1.59 -21.59
CA THR A 312 -4.42 1.51 -21.15
C THR A 312 -5.00 0.11 -21.26
N GLY A 313 -4.47 -0.71 -22.17
CA GLY A 313 -5.00 -2.03 -22.51
C GLY A 313 -4.71 -3.16 -21.51
N ILE A 314 -4.07 -2.88 -20.35
CA ILE A 314 -3.79 -3.92 -19.34
C ILE A 314 -5.12 -4.43 -18.77
N ASP A 315 -5.42 -5.70 -18.99
CA ASP A 315 -6.65 -6.36 -18.56
C ASP A 315 -6.46 -7.46 -17.49
N CYS A 316 -5.19 -7.74 -17.12
CA CYS A 316 -4.85 -8.66 -16.03
C CYS A 316 -3.59 -8.20 -15.29
N ILE A 317 -3.64 -8.22 -13.97
CA ILE A 317 -2.51 -8.01 -13.08
C ILE A 317 -2.42 -9.19 -12.12
N ILE A 318 -1.26 -9.84 -12.06
CA ILE A 318 -0.98 -10.92 -11.12
C ILE A 318 0.05 -10.44 -10.11
N LEU A 319 -0.35 -10.43 -8.83
CA LEU A 319 0.49 -10.06 -7.70
C LEU A 319 1.11 -11.34 -7.10
N GLY A 320 2.23 -11.78 -7.65
CA GLY A 320 3.03 -12.89 -7.11
C GLY A 320 3.91 -12.47 -5.94
N SER A 321 4.25 -11.18 -5.86
CA SER A 321 5.05 -10.60 -4.78
C SER A 321 4.19 -9.99 -3.68
N SER A 322 4.70 -10.02 -2.44
CA SER A 322 4.11 -9.32 -1.30
C SER A 322 4.73 -7.93 -1.15
N THR A 323 3.97 -6.94 -0.68
CA THR A 323 4.51 -5.61 -0.35
C THR A 323 3.96 -5.10 0.97
N ALA A 324 4.80 -4.38 1.72
CA ALA A 324 4.41 -3.60 2.89
C ALA A 324 4.00 -2.16 2.52
N SER A 325 4.27 -1.75 1.28
CA SER A 325 4.04 -0.39 0.79
C SER A 325 2.70 -0.27 0.08
N ILE A 326 1.76 0.46 0.70
CA ILE A 326 0.48 0.78 0.05
C ILE A 326 0.68 1.62 -1.23
N ALA A 327 1.70 2.48 -1.27
CA ALA A 327 2.00 3.27 -2.46
C ALA A 327 2.38 2.37 -3.64
N ARG A 328 3.23 1.37 -3.40
CA ARG A 328 3.60 0.37 -4.41
C ARG A 328 2.38 -0.44 -4.86
N TYR A 329 1.59 -0.95 -3.93
CA TYR A 329 0.35 -1.67 -4.22
C TYR A 329 -0.60 -0.84 -5.08
N TYR A 330 -0.84 0.41 -4.68
CA TYR A 330 -1.70 1.34 -5.40
C TYR A 330 -1.18 1.67 -6.81
N GLN A 331 0.14 1.88 -6.96
CA GLN A 331 0.75 2.15 -8.26
C GLN A 331 0.67 0.95 -9.21
N ILE A 332 0.85 -0.28 -8.70
CA ILE A 332 0.70 -1.51 -9.48
C ILE A 332 -0.73 -1.64 -10.02
N LEU A 333 -1.73 -1.57 -9.14
CA LEU A 333 -3.13 -1.68 -9.54
C LEU A 333 -3.58 -0.50 -10.40
N GLY A 334 -2.98 0.66 -10.18
CA GLY A 334 -3.16 1.84 -11.01
C GLY A 334 -2.80 1.67 -12.49
N ARG A 335 -2.07 0.60 -12.85
CA ARG A 335 -1.85 0.23 -14.26
C ARG A 335 -3.11 -0.39 -14.89
N GLY A 336 -3.88 -1.12 -14.09
CA GLY A 336 -5.11 -1.79 -14.53
C GLY A 336 -6.34 -0.92 -14.55
N VAL A 337 -6.40 0.21 -13.84
CA VAL A 337 -7.61 1.05 -13.76
C VAL A 337 -7.80 1.98 -14.97
N ARG A 338 -6.83 2.09 -15.85
CA ARG A 338 -6.93 2.98 -17.01
C ARG A 338 -8.00 2.50 -17.99
N VAL A 339 -8.81 3.44 -18.45
CA VAL A 339 -9.90 3.15 -19.40
C VAL A 339 -9.33 2.94 -20.80
N ASP A 340 -9.83 1.91 -21.47
CA ASP A 340 -9.51 1.59 -22.86
C ASP A 340 -10.79 1.12 -23.56
N PRO A 341 -11.08 1.57 -24.79
CA PRO A 341 -12.32 1.21 -25.49
C PRO A 341 -12.55 -0.30 -25.67
N GLY A 342 -11.47 -1.07 -25.74
CA GLY A 342 -11.52 -2.53 -25.89
C GLY A 342 -11.53 -3.31 -24.59
N LYS A 343 -11.49 -2.63 -23.42
CA LYS A 343 -11.32 -3.24 -22.13
C LYS A 343 -12.58 -3.14 -21.28
N LYS A 344 -13.11 -4.29 -20.88
CA LYS A 344 -14.29 -4.38 -20.01
C LYS A 344 -13.96 -4.16 -18.53
N ASP A 345 -12.88 -4.77 -18.05
CA ASP A 345 -12.39 -4.71 -16.69
C ASP A 345 -10.90 -5.08 -16.64
N CYS A 346 -10.28 -4.98 -15.48
CA CYS A 346 -8.96 -5.56 -15.21
C CYS A 346 -9.06 -6.58 -14.08
N LEU A 347 -8.65 -7.81 -14.36
CA LEU A 347 -8.55 -8.87 -13.36
C LEU A 347 -7.30 -8.68 -12.50
N VAL A 348 -7.45 -8.76 -11.19
CA VAL A 348 -6.36 -8.76 -10.22
C VAL A 348 -6.32 -10.11 -9.52
N VAL A 349 -5.26 -10.88 -9.74
CA VAL A 349 -5.02 -12.15 -9.04
C VAL A 349 -3.97 -11.92 -7.97
N ASP A 350 -4.30 -12.10 -6.70
CA ASP A 350 -3.39 -11.82 -5.58
C ASP A 350 -2.92 -13.10 -4.89
N PHE A 351 -1.65 -13.46 -5.12
CA PHE A 351 -0.93 -14.53 -4.43
C PHE A 351 -0.07 -14.03 -3.26
N GLY A 352 0.17 -12.70 -3.18
CA GLY A 352 1.02 -12.06 -2.16
C GLY A 352 0.29 -11.60 -0.90
N GLY A 353 -1.03 -11.80 -0.82
CA GLY A 353 -1.85 -11.36 0.31
C GLY A 353 -1.94 -9.83 0.44
N ASN A 354 -1.76 -9.10 -0.67
CA ASN A 354 -1.75 -7.65 -0.68
C ASN A 354 -3.16 -7.07 -0.50
N VAL A 355 -4.15 -7.66 -1.21
CA VAL A 355 -5.55 -7.25 -1.08
C VAL A 355 -6.06 -7.49 0.33
N LYS A 356 -5.67 -8.61 0.97
CA LYS A 356 -6.00 -8.87 2.38
C LYS A 356 -5.40 -7.82 3.32
N ARG A 357 -4.23 -7.26 2.97
CA ARG A 357 -3.52 -6.27 3.78
C ARG A 357 -4.07 -4.87 3.64
N PHE A 358 -4.38 -4.45 2.41
CA PHE A 358 -4.71 -3.06 2.09
C PHE A 358 -6.17 -2.84 1.68
N GLY A 359 -6.92 -3.92 1.40
CA GLY A 359 -8.27 -3.86 0.82
C GLY A 359 -8.27 -3.58 -0.68
N HIS A 360 -9.45 -3.38 -1.24
CA HIS A 360 -9.65 -2.97 -2.62
C HIS A 360 -9.31 -1.49 -2.79
N ILE A 361 -8.54 -1.12 -3.82
CA ILE A 361 -8.07 0.27 -3.96
C ILE A 361 -9.21 1.26 -4.27
N GLU A 362 -10.29 0.82 -4.87
CA GLU A 362 -11.48 1.63 -5.14
C GLU A 362 -12.25 2.04 -3.89
N ASN A 363 -12.03 1.36 -2.77
CA ASN A 363 -12.64 1.66 -1.48
C ASN A 363 -11.76 2.58 -0.61
N ILE A 364 -10.60 2.99 -1.14
CA ILE A 364 -9.71 3.92 -0.43
C ILE A 364 -10.28 5.34 -0.52
N TYR A 365 -10.38 6.00 0.65
CA TYR A 365 -10.76 7.40 0.73
C TYR A 365 -9.98 8.15 1.82
N PHE A 366 -10.00 9.47 1.71
CA PHE A 366 -9.34 10.38 2.65
C PHE A 366 -10.38 11.24 3.34
N GLU A 367 -10.23 11.45 4.63
CA GLU A 367 -11.12 12.30 5.43
C GLU A 367 -10.30 13.14 6.40
N GLU A 368 -10.73 14.39 6.55
CA GLU A 368 -10.22 15.31 7.54
C GLU A 368 -11.13 15.34 8.77
N SER A 369 -10.56 15.22 9.95
CA SER A 369 -11.25 15.41 11.22
C SER A 369 -10.46 16.39 12.08
N ASP A 370 -9.54 15.92 12.94
CA ASP A 370 -8.49 16.72 13.60
C ASP A 370 -7.21 16.75 12.77
N ILE A 371 -6.96 15.66 12.04
CA ILE A 371 -5.90 15.51 11.04
C ILE A 371 -6.46 14.71 9.86
N TRP A 372 -5.79 14.79 8.73
CA TRP A 372 -6.10 13.94 7.59
C TRP A 372 -5.79 12.48 7.88
N ARG A 373 -6.71 11.60 7.52
CA ARG A 373 -6.57 10.15 7.61
C ARG A 373 -6.96 9.46 6.33
N MET A 374 -6.36 8.30 6.11
CA MET A 374 -6.68 7.41 5.01
C MET A 374 -7.45 6.21 5.54
N TYR A 375 -8.55 5.90 4.90
CA TYR A 375 -9.41 4.76 5.18
C TYR A 375 -9.51 3.85 3.95
N GLY A 376 -9.85 2.60 4.18
CA GLY A 376 -10.07 1.60 3.15
C GLY A 376 -11.40 0.90 3.31
N GLU A 377 -11.47 -0.32 2.82
CA GLU A 377 -12.66 -1.14 2.78
C GLU A 377 -13.35 -1.26 4.15
N GLY A 378 -14.68 -1.04 4.17
CA GLY A 378 -15.48 -1.05 5.39
C GLY A 378 -15.01 -0.06 6.44
N ASP A 379 -14.53 1.11 6.02
CA ASP A 379 -14.02 2.19 6.88
C ASP A 379 -12.78 1.81 7.70
N ALA A 380 -12.02 0.80 7.25
CA ALA A 380 -10.78 0.39 7.91
C ALA A 380 -9.75 1.52 7.88
N LEU A 381 -9.17 1.88 9.04
CA LEU A 381 -8.11 2.87 9.13
C LEU A 381 -6.81 2.32 8.54
N LEU A 382 -6.21 3.08 7.61
CA LEU A 382 -4.97 2.71 6.90
C LEU A 382 -3.78 3.62 7.25
N SER A 383 -3.98 4.69 8.01
CA SER A 383 -2.91 5.62 8.38
C SER A 383 -2.80 5.84 9.89
N GLY A 384 -1.59 6.12 10.38
CA GLY A 384 -1.32 6.42 11.79
C GLY A 384 -1.24 5.21 12.71
N ILE A 385 -1.40 4.00 12.19
CA ILE A 385 -1.39 2.73 12.95
C ILE A 385 -0.28 1.81 12.47
N PRO A 386 0.22 0.88 13.31
CA PRO A 386 1.17 -0.16 12.90
C PRO A 386 0.67 -0.98 11.70
N ILE A 387 1.59 -1.38 10.82
CA ILE A 387 1.23 -2.18 9.63
C ILE A 387 0.55 -3.50 10.03
N GLU A 388 0.97 -4.08 11.14
CA GLU A 388 0.38 -5.31 11.67
C GLU A 388 -1.09 -5.13 12.10
N CYS A 389 -1.49 -3.88 12.37
CA CYS A 389 -2.83 -3.50 12.80
C CYS A 389 -3.72 -2.93 11.69
N LEU A 390 -3.26 -2.97 10.43
CA LEU A 390 -4.08 -2.54 9.29
C LEU A 390 -5.36 -3.37 9.22
N GLY A 391 -6.50 -2.67 9.14
CA GLY A 391 -7.82 -3.30 9.15
C GLY A 391 -8.44 -3.56 10.53
N CYS A 392 -7.67 -3.39 11.63
CA CYS A 392 -8.17 -3.59 13.01
C CYS A 392 -9.05 -2.45 13.52
N TYR A 393 -8.84 -1.23 13.03
CA TYR A 393 -9.55 -0.03 13.46
C TYR A 393 -10.47 0.49 12.37
N ARG A 394 -11.63 1.01 12.78
CA ARG A 394 -12.63 1.61 11.90
C ARG A 394 -12.76 3.11 12.17
N ARG A 395 -13.33 3.84 11.21
CA ARG A 395 -13.65 5.27 11.35
C ARG A 395 -14.44 5.57 12.62
N THR A 396 -15.40 4.71 12.99
CA THR A 396 -16.20 4.85 14.21
C THR A 396 -15.36 4.82 15.49
N ASP A 397 -14.27 4.07 15.49
CA ASP A 397 -13.35 4.00 16.64
C ASP A 397 -12.56 5.28 16.79
N VAL A 398 -12.08 5.82 15.68
CA VAL A 398 -11.40 7.12 15.64
C VAL A 398 -12.32 8.21 16.20
N VAL A 399 -13.58 8.26 15.78
CA VAL A 399 -14.57 9.24 16.29
C VAL A 399 -14.82 9.06 17.78
N ARG A 400 -14.94 7.81 18.27
CA ARG A 400 -15.08 7.54 19.71
C ARG A 400 -13.86 7.96 20.51
N MET A 401 -12.66 7.71 19.99
CA MET A 401 -11.40 8.11 20.62
C MET A 401 -11.28 9.64 20.70
N GLN A 402 -11.67 10.36 19.67
CA GLN A 402 -11.68 11.82 19.67
C GLN A 402 -12.63 12.42 20.70
N ARG A 403 -13.87 11.87 20.81
CA ARG A 403 -14.87 12.32 21.80
C ARG A 403 -14.41 12.09 23.24
N ARG A 404 -13.47 11.18 23.49
CA ARG A 404 -12.94 10.83 24.81
C ARG A 404 -11.57 11.47 25.13
N GLY A 405 -11.11 12.47 24.36
CA GLY A 405 -9.86 13.19 24.64
C GLY A 405 -8.62 12.66 23.92
N GLY A 406 -8.78 11.78 22.90
CA GLY A 406 -7.70 11.32 22.01
C GLY A 406 -7.19 9.91 22.29
N MET A 407 -6.34 9.41 21.39
CA MET A 407 -5.76 8.05 21.41
C MET A 407 -4.88 7.73 22.64
N ARG A 408 -4.61 8.70 23.52
CA ARG A 408 -3.72 8.51 24.69
C ARG A 408 -4.33 7.72 25.84
N ASP A 409 -5.63 7.42 25.82
CA ASP A 409 -6.36 7.03 27.02
C ASP A 409 -6.36 5.54 27.38
N LEU A 410 -5.74 4.66 26.59
CA LEU A 410 -5.60 3.26 27.01
C LEU A 410 -4.21 2.72 26.67
N GLU A 411 -3.31 3.03 27.56
CA GLU A 411 -2.04 2.36 27.68
C GLU A 411 -2.21 1.07 28.48
N LEU A 412 -1.56 -0.01 28.04
CA LEU A 412 -1.46 -1.20 28.87
C LEU A 412 -0.74 -0.85 30.19
N THR A 413 -1.43 -1.03 31.29
CA THR A 413 -0.87 -0.74 32.64
C THR A 413 0.04 -1.86 33.16
N PHE A 414 0.09 -3.01 32.46
CA PHE A 414 0.82 -4.20 32.87
C PHE A 414 1.35 -5.01 31.67
N GLY A 415 2.20 -5.99 31.96
CA GLY A 415 2.68 -6.96 30.97
C GLY A 415 3.82 -6.46 30.09
N LYS A 416 4.09 -7.22 29.01
CA LYS A 416 5.23 -6.99 28.10
C LYS A 416 5.18 -5.64 27.40
N TYR A 417 3.98 -5.13 27.15
CA TYR A 417 3.71 -3.88 26.43
C TYR A 417 3.14 -2.80 27.35
N LYS A 418 3.52 -2.82 28.65
CA LYS A 418 3.14 -1.78 29.61
C LYS A 418 3.57 -0.40 29.12
N GLY A 419 2.63 0.57 29.14
CA GLY A 419 2.83 1.93 28.64
C GLY A 419 2.64 2.07 27.13
N TRP A 420 2.23 1.00 26.44
CA TRP A 420 1.86 1.08 25.03
C TRP A 420 0.35 1.28 24.89
N ALA A 421 -0.05 2.10 23.94
CA ALA A 421 -1.45 2.16 23.55
C ALA A 421 -1.91 0.79 23.05
N VAL A 422 -3.15 0.39 23.37
CA VAL A 422 -3.71 -0.91 22.93
C VAL A 422 -3.62 -1.05 21.39
N SER A 423 -3.74 0.05 20.68
CA SER A 423 -3.55 0.13 19.22
C SER A 423 -2.16 -0.29 18.73
N ASP A 424 -1.16 -0.11 19.57
CA ASP A 424 0.25 -0.35 19.21
C ASP A 424 0.73 -1.75 19.62
N VAL A 425 -0.15 -2.51 20.30
CA VAL A 425 0.18 -3.84 20.82
C VAL A 425 -0.10 -4.91 19.77
N PRO A 426 0.85 -5.84 19.52
CA PRO A 426 0.65 -6.94 18.58
C PRO A 426 -0.62 -7.76 18.87
N LEU A 427 -1.42 -8.07 17.84
CA LEU A 427 -2.69 -8.80 17.97
C LEU A 427 -2.54 -10.15 18.69
N ALA A 428 -1.44 -10.86 18.44
CA ALA A 428 -1.16 -12.12 19.14
C ALA A 428 -1.07 -11.95 20.65
N TYR A 429 -0.52 -10.82 21.11
CA TYR A 429 -0.45 -10.49 22.53
C TYR A 429 -1.80 -10.04 23.08
N LEU A 430 -2.58 -9.30 22.33
CA LEU A 430 -3.95 -8.92 22.70
C LEU A 430 -4.86 -10.14 22.81
N ARG A 431 -4.77 -11.10 21.91
CA ARG A 431 -5.49 -12.39 21.98
C ARG A 431 -5.08 -13.18 23.23
N TRP A 432 -3.79 -13.22 23.54
CA TRP A 432 -3.29 -13.87 24.76
C TRP A 432 -3.79 -13.16 26.02
N LEU A 433 -3.79 -11.83 26.07
CA LEU A 433 -4.33 -11.06 27.18
C LEU A 433 -5.83 -11.33 27.38
N LEU A 434 -6.62 -11.32 26.30
CA LEU A 434 -8.05 -11.56 26.37
C LEU A 434 -8.35 -12.97 26.92
N LYS A 435 -7.64 -13.98 26.44
CA LYS A 435 -7.80 -15.35 26.93
C LYS A 435 -7.53 -15.47 28.42
N ARG A 436 -6.51 -14.75 28.90
CA ARG A 436 -6.13 -14.76 30.32
C ARG A 436 -7.11 -13.97 31.21
N SER A 437 -7.72 -12.89 30.69
CA SER A 437 -8.72 -12.11 31.45
C SER A 437 -10.08 -12.81 31.56
N CYS A 438 -10.38 -13.77 30.68
CA CYS A 438 -11.60 -14.58 30.79
C CYS A 438 -11.52 -15.66 31.89
N ASP A 439 -10.32 -15.97 32.37
CA ASP A 439 -10.11 -17.03 33.41
C ASP A 439 -10.08 -16.46 34.85
N ASP A 440 -10.25 -15.14 35.05
CA ASP A 440 -10.14 -14.49 36.36
C ASP A 440 -11.41 -13.70 36.72
N ASP A 441 -12.19 -14.21 37.67
CA ASP A 441 -13.47 -13.64 38.13
C ASP A 441 -13.34 -12.31 38.93
N ARG A 442 -12.17 -11.66 38.94
CA ARG A 442 -11.86 -10.45 39.73
C ARG A 442 -11.61 -9.20 38.90
N VAL A 443 -12.29 -9.03 37.78
CA VAL A 443 -12.03 -7.94 36.84
C VAL A 443 -12.76 -6.66 37.27
N GLY A 444 -12.02 -5.60 37.61
CA GLY A 444 -12.57 -4.27 37.89
C GLY A 444 -13.00 -3.52 36.62
N GLU A 445 -13.79 -2.43 36.75
CA GLU A 445 -14.36 -1.66 35.63
C GLU A 445 -13.33 -1.22 34.56
N ARG A 446 -12.09 -0.88 34.95
CA ARG A 446 -11.00 -0.51 34.01
C ARG A 446 -10.49 -1.70 33.19
N GLU A 447 -10.47 -2.89 33.78
CA GLU A 447 -10.07 -4.13 33.08
C GLU A 447 -11.18 -4.62 32.15
N SER A 448 -12.46 -4.39 32.52
CA SER A 448 -13.61 -4.60 31.65
C SER A 448 -13.54 -3.74 30.40
N GLU A 449 -13.24 -2.45 30.53
CA GLU A 449 -13.08 -1.53 29.39
C GLU A 449 -11.90 -1.92 28.49
N LEU A 450 -10.78 -2.37 29.05
CA LEU A 450 -9.65 -2.89 28.30
C LEU A 450 -10.00 -4.19 27.57
N SER A 451 -10.70 -5.11 28.23
CA SER A 451 -11.14 -6.37 27.64
C SER A 451 -12.11 -6.15 26.50
N ASP A 452 -13.06 -5.21 26.64
CA ASP A 452 -14.01 -4.86 25.58
C ASP A 452 -13.31 -4.25 24.36
N ARG A 453 -12.27 -3.45 24.55
CA ARG A 453 -11.48 -2.89 23.46
C ARG A 453 -10.59 -3.93 22.79
N ILE A 454 -10.01 -4.84 23.55
CA ILE A 454 -9.24 -5.96 22.99
C ILE A 454 -10.18 -6.88 22.19
N ARG A 455 -11.37 -7.19 22.71
CA ARG A 455 -12.39 -7.95 21.95
C ARG A 455 -12.76 -7.26 20.67
N PHE A 456 -13.05 -5.95 20.75
CA PHE A 456 -13.39 -5.16 19.59
C PHE A 456 -12.27 -5.14 18.54
N ALA A 457 -11.00 -4.97 18.97
CA ALA A 457 -9.84 -5.02 18.07
C ALA A 457 -9.66 -6.40 17.41
N LEU A 458 -10.02 -7.48 18.10
CA LEU A 458 -9.94 -8.85 17.60
C LEU A 458 -11.15 -9.26 16.76
N GLU A 459 -12.36 -8.84 17.14
CA GLU A 459 -13.62 -9.16 16.42
C GLU A 459 -13.72 -8.43 15.08
N ASN A 460 -13.08 -7.26 14.95
CA ASN A 460 -13.00 -6.50 13.72
C ASN A 460 -11.76 -6.81 12.89
N ASP A 461 -11.00 -7.85 13.24
CA ASP A 461 -9.89 -8.32 12.43
C ASP A 461 -10.40 -9.10 11.20
N ILE A 462 -10.77 -8.34 10.16
CA ILE A 462 -11.25 -8.87 8.86
C ILE A 462 -10.26 -9.86 8.23
N ARG A 463 -9.00 -9.83 8.67
CA ARG A 463 -7.96 -10.73 8.16
C ARG A 463 -8.21 -12.20 8.43
N ASP A 464 -9.01 -12.53 9.48
CA ASP A 464 -9.32 -13.92 9.83
C ASP A 464 -10.64 -14.43 9.24
N THR A 465 -11.56 -13.56 8.81
CA THR A 465 -12.93 -13.96 8.50
C THR A 465 -13.28 -14.09 7.02
N THR A 466 -12.57 -13.41 6.11
CA THR A 466 -12.97 -13.37 4.69
C THR A 466 -12.37 -14.47 3.81
N HIS A 467 -11.33 -15.17 4.26
CA HIS A 467 -10.64 -16.19 3.45
C HIS A 467 -10.82 -17.64 3.90
N GLU A 468 -11.34 -17.88 5.09
CA GLU A 468 -11.68 -19.24 5.52
C GLU A 468 -13.04 -19.71 5.01
N LEU A 469 -13.90 -18.81 4.57
CA LEU A 469 -15.28 -19.11 4.24
C LEU A 469 -15.47 -19.98 2.99
N PRO A 470 -14.72 -19.82 1.89
CA PRO A 470 -14.76 -20.77 0.77
C PRO A 470 -14.13 -22.13 1.08
N LEU A 471 -13.26 -22.19 2.10
CA LEU A 471 -12.55 -23.38 2.57
C LEU A 471 -13.17 -23.98 3.84
N MET A 472 -14.26 -23.41 4.31
CA MET A 472 -14.95 -23.94 5.48
C MET A 472 -15.53 -25.30 5.16
N VAL A 473 -15.17 -26.29 5.97
CA VAL A 473 -15.63 -27.67 5.82
C VAL A 473 -16.89 -27.87 6.66
N MET A 474 -17.85 -28.61 6.13
CA MET A 474 -19.04 -28.97 6.90
C MET A 474 -18.64 -29.83 8.11
N PRO A 475 -18.95 -29.39 9.33
CA PRO A 475 -18.53 -30.09 10.55
C PRO A 475 -19.30 -31.39 10.80
N SER A 476 -20.48 -31.55 10.19
CA SER A 476 -21.33 -32.74 10.40
C SER A 476 -22.37 -32.88 9.30
N GLY A 477 -23.04 -34.03 9.25
CA GLY A 477 -24.12 -34.33 8.33
C GLY A 477 -23.66 -35.06 7.07
N ILE A 478 -24.56 -35.18 6.07
CA ILE A 478 -24.31 -35.96 4.83
C ILE A 478 -23.21 -35.38 3.95
N HIS A 479 -22.80 -34.14 4.19
CA HIS A 479 -21.70 -33.45 3.52
C HIS A 479 -20.53 -33.14 4.47
N GLN A 480 -20.41 -33.92 5.56
CA GLN A 480 -19.28 -33.77 6.49
C GLN A 480 -17.95 -33.81 5.76
N GLU A 481 -17.00 -32.95 6.18
CA GLU A 481 -15.66 -32.80 5.60
C GLU A 481 -15.59 -32.26 4.16
N LYS A 482 -16.73 -31.94 3.53
CA LYS A 482 -16.73 -31.22 2.25
C LYS A 482 -16.64 -29.71 2.44
N LEU A 483 -15.95 -29.04 1.55
CA LEU A 483 -15.92 -27.57 1.51
C LEU A 483 -17.32 -27.02 1.24
N LEU A 484 -17.69 -25.91 1.87
CA LEU A 484 -18.99 -25.27 1.63
C LEU A 484 -19.20 -24.92 0.16
N SER A 485 -18.13 -24.60 -0.56
CA SER A 485 -18.15 -24.34 -2.01
C SER A 485 -18.48 -25.57 -2.87
N GLU A 486 -18.27 -26.76 -2.34
CA GLU A 486 -18.53 -28.05 -3.02
C GLU A 486 -19.93 -28.61 -2.73
N ILE A 487 -20.64 -27.99 -1.78
CA ILE A 487 -21.96 -28.44 -1.35
C ILE A 487 -23.04 -27.81 -2.26
N PRO A 488 -24.04 -28.61 -2.70
CA PRO A 488 -25.13 -28.07 -3.51
C PRO A 488 -25.85 -26.90 -2.84
N ARG A 489 -26.06 -25.77 -3.56
CA ARG A 489 -26.66 -24.55 -3.02
C ARG A 489 -28.04 -24.76 -2.40
N ASN A 490 -28.85 -25.67 -2.94
CA ASN A 490 -30.15 -26.04 -2.39
C ASN A 490 -30.03 -26.67 -1.00
N TYR A 491 -29.00 -27.46 -0.75
CA TYR A 491 -28.74 -28.03 0.58
C TYR A 491 -28.26 -26.97 1.57
N LEU A 492 -27.36 -26.09 1.16
CA LEU A 492 -26.92 -24.97 1.99
C LEU A 492 -28.08 -24.03 2.34
N PHE A 493 -28.96 -23.76 1.39
CA PHE A 493 -30.16 -22.94 1.59
C PHE A 493 -31.16 -23.61 2.55
N TRP A 494 -31.36 -24.93 2.42
CA TRP A 494 -32.17 -25.72 3.34
C TRP A 494 -31.58 -25.69 4.75
N LEU A 495 -30.26 -25.90 4.87
CA LEU A 495 -29.55 -25.87 6.15
C LEU A 495 -29.67 -24.50 6.82
N TYR A 496 -29.48 -23.42 6.05
CA TYR A 496 -29.61 -22.04 6.53
C TYR A 496 -30.99 -21.76 7.14
N ARG A 497 -32.06 -22.24 6.52
CA ARG A 497 -33.44 -22.03 6.97
C ARG A 497 -33.87 -22.93 8.14
N ASN A 498 -33.31 -24.12 8.26
CA ASN A 498 -33.80 -25.13 9.19
C ASN A 498 -32.89 -25.34 10.41
N THR A 499 -31.77 -24.63 10.49
CA THR A 499 -30.85 -24.71 11.63
C THR A 499 -31.14 -23.60 12.64
N LYS A 500 -31.21 -23.97 13.95
CA LYS A 500 -31.21 -22.98 15.04
C LYS A 500 -29.77 -22.44 15.19
N TRP A 501 -29.56 -21.20 14.77
CA TRP A 501 -28.28 -20.55 14.87
C TRP A 501 -28.02 -20.08 16.30
N THR A 502 -26.83 -20.40 16.80
CA THR A 502 -26.36 -20.05 18.15
C THR A 502 -24.96 -19.43 18.00
N VAL A 503 -24.46 -18.79 19.03
CA VAL A 503 -23.10 -18.22 19.04
C VAL A 503 -22.02 -19.27 18.71
N MET A 504 -22.25 -20.54 19.05
CA MET A 504 -21.29 -21.62 18.77
C MET A 504 -21.20 -22.02 17.29
N ASN A 505 -22.24 -21.78 16.49
CA ASN A 505 -22.25 -22.11 15.06
C ASN A 505 -22.42 -20.88 14.15
N ASP A 506 -22.18 -19.69 14.69
CA ASP A 506 -22.29 -18.42 13.96
C ASP A 506 -21.29 -18.36 12.79
N SER A 507 -20.09 -18.90 12.95
CA SER A 507 -19.09 -19.00 11.89
C SER A 507 -19.61 -19.82 10.70
N LEU A 508 -20.24 -20.95 10.96
CA LEU A 508 -20.84 -21.80 9.93
C LEU A 508 -21.99 -21.08 9.23
N LYS A 509 -22.83 -20.35 9.98
CA LYS A 509 -23.90 -19.51 9.43
C LYS A 509 -23.35 -18.50 8.43
N ARG A 510 -22.36 -17.72 8.83
CA ARG A 510 -21.69 -16.74 7.95
C ARG A 510 -21.06 -17.40 6.71
N GLY A 511 -20.44 -18.56 6.89
CA GLY A 511 -19.89 -19.34 5.77
C GLY A 511 -20.96 -19.72 4.74
N ILE A 512 -22.11 -20.16 5.21
CA ILE A 512 -23.24 -20.52 4.36
C ILE A 512 -23.85 -19.27 3.70
N GLU A 513 -24.00 -18.17 4.42
CA GLU A 513 -24.48 -16.88 3.89
C GLU A 513 -23.62 -16.41 2.72
N LEU A 514 -22.30 -16.47 2.87
CA LEU A 514 -21.36 -16.11 1.81
C LEU A 514 -21.39 -17.08 0.64
N ALA A 515 -21.43 -18.39 0.89
CA ALA A 515 -21.56 -19.40 -0.16
C ALA A 515 -22.86 -19.26 -0.95
N LEU A 516 -23.91 -18.76 -0.31
CA LEU A 516 -25.21 -18.47 -0.92
C LEU A 516 -25.28 -17.09 -1.57
N GLY A 517 -24.35 -16.16 -1.24
CA GLY A 517 -24.38 -14.77 -1.69
C GLY A 517 -25.55 -13.97 -1.07
N VAL A 518 -25.98 -14.31 0.14
CA VAL A 518 -27.14 -13.69 0.82
C VAL A 518 -26.80 -12.30 1.36
N ASP A 519 -25.53 -11.99 1.60
CA ASP A 519 -25.04 -10.67 2.05
C ASP A 519 -25.33 -9.49 1.10
N ARG A 520 -25.92 -9.75 -0.05
CA ARG A 520 -26.27 -8.71 -1.04
C ARG A 520 -27.77 -8.40 -1.10
N LEU A 521 -28.58 -8.96 -0.21
CA LEU A 521 -30.05 -8.83 -0.25
C LEU A 521 -30.67 -8.11 0.96
N PHE A 522 -29.86 -7.59 1.91
CA PHE A 522 -30.35 -6.74 3.00
C PHE A 522 -29.44 -5.56 3.25
#